data_06e51ffa34c84acc9400bdd3cfc96f7a
#
_entry.id   06e51ffa34c84acc9400bdd3cfc96f7a
#
_cell.length_a   1.000
_cell.length_b   1.000
_cell.length_c   1.000
_cell.angle_alpha   90.00
_cell.angle_beta   90.00
_cell.angle_gamma   90.00
#
_symmetry.space_group_name_H-M   'P 1'
#
loop_
_entity.id
_entity.type
_entity.pdbx_description
1 polymer ?
#
loop_
_entity_poly.entity_id
_entity_poly.type
_entity_poly.pdbx_seq_one_letter_code
_entity_poly.pdbx_strand_id
1 'polypeptide(L)'
;MGWAGRCGRGLCEGVCPAAGRGRWRSRRCGSGKVPAGNILASAPSDKNLEAWRELGCRTTHCNLEVVQRSTLVFLATKPHVLPGVLEEIRPAVGTHHIVVSLVAGVTIQTLQRLLPPWTKVLRLMPNLPCVVQAGAMVFSRGSSAGDKESALLKNLLLSCGLCEEVPESYIDIHTGLSGSGVAYVYLFAEALAEGAVKMGMPGALAGRIAAQTLLGAAKMLLETGEHPAKLRGDVCTPGGTTIHALHQLEKGALRATVMNAVEAATNRAWDMAKD
;
A
#
# COMPACT_ATOMS: atom_id res chain seq x y z
N MET A 1 2.07 16.45 -0.43
CA MET A 1 1.14 15.32 -0.27
C MET A 1 1.84 14.25 0.56
N GLY A 2 1.30 13.91 1.72
CA GLY A 2 1.85 12.82 2.56
C GLY A 2 1.57 11.45 1.95
N TRP A 3 2.23 10.40 2.48
CA TRP A 3 2.09 9.01 2.07
C TRP A 3 0.61 8.53 2.06
N ALA A 4 -0.15 8.86 3.11
CA ALA A 4 -1.57 8.49 3.21
C ALA A 4 -2.43 9.03 2.05
N GLY A 5 -2.21 10.27 1.62
CA GLY A 5 -2.94 10.85 0.48
C GLY A 5 -2.60 10.21 -0.88
N ARG A 6 -1.37 9.71 -1.06
CA ARG A 6 -0.98 8.99 -2.27
C ARG A 6 -1.52 7.56 -2.29
N CYS A 7 -1.46 6.86 -1.16
CA CYS A 7 -2.04 5.52 -1.04
C CYS A 7 -3.56 5.53 -1.13
N GLY A 8 -4.25 6.51 -0.53
CA GLY A 8 -5.69 6.67 -0.67
C GLY A 8 -6.12 6.88 -2.13
N ARG A 9 -5.36 7.70 -2.91
CA ARG A 9 -5.56 7.84 -4.35
C ARG A 9 -5.31 6.54 -5.09
N GLY A 10 -4.21 5.85 -4.77
CA GLY A 10 -3.87 4.57 -5.38
C GLY A 10 -4.94 3.51 -5.18
N LEU A 11 -5.54 3.45 -4.00
CA LEU A 11 -6.69 2.59 -3.74
C LEU A 11 -7.90 2.99 -4.59
N CYS A 12 -8.17 4.30 -4.74
CA CYS A 12 -9.24 4.77 -5.61
C CYS A 12 -8.98 4.43 -7.08
N GLU A 13 -7.76 4.65 -7.57
CA GLU A 13 -7.37 4.30 -8.95
C GLU A 13 -7.45 2.78 -9.19
N GLY A 14 -7.14 1.94 -8.20
CA GLY A 14 -7.29 0.49 -8.27
C GLY A 14 -8.74 0.01 -8.18
N VAL A 15 -9.56 0.68 -7.40
CA VAL A 15 -10.98 0.36 -7.19
C VAL A 15 -11.87 0.95 -8.28
N CYS A 16 -11.49 2.12 -8.86
CA CYS A 16 -12.24 2.84 -9.89
C CYS A 16 -11.39 3.02 -11.17
N PRO A 17 -11.73 2.36 -12.29
CA PRO A 17 -10.91 2.38 -13.51
C PRO A 17 -11.09 3.61 -14.40
N ALA A 18 -11.99 4.53 -14.07
CA ALA A 18 -12.31 5.68 -14.93
C ALA A 18 -11.18 6.72 -15.08
N ALA A 19 -10.03 6.51 -14.42
CA ALA A 19 -9.06 7.54 -14.14
C ALA A 19 -7.72 7.39 -14.82
N GLY A 20 -7.67 7.35 -16.09
CA GLY A 20 -6.45 7.15 -16.87
C GLY A 20 -6.00 8.35 -17.70
N ARG A 21 -5.84 9.56 -17.14
CA ARG A 21 -5.17 10.69 -17.84
C ARG A 21 -3.90 11.17 -17.11
N GLY A 22 -3.12 10.25 -16.55
CA GLY A 22 -1.80 10.54 -16.02
C GLY A 22 -0.72 9.73 -16.74
N ARG A 23 0.56 10.09 -16.57
CA ARG A 23 1.75 9.43 -17.16
C ARG A 23 1.85 7.90 -16.94
N TRP A 24 0.95 7.32 -16.16
CA TRP A 24 0.88 5.90 -15.81
C TRP A 24 -0.41 5.25 -16.35
N ARG A 25 -0.54 5.17 -17.68
CA ARG A 25 -1.58 4.35 -18.29
C ARG A 25 -1.19 2.88 -18.14
N SER A 26 -1.81 2.15 -17.23
CA SER A 26 -1.85 0.70 -17.34
C SER A 26 -2.81 0.34 -18.49
N ARG A 27 -2.33 -0.40 -19.48
CA ARG A 27 -3.13 -0.85 -20.65
C ARG A 27 -4.15 -1.94 -20.31
N ARG A 28 -4.36 -2.24 -19.02
CA ARG A 28 -5.30 -3.27 -18.53
C ARG A 28 -6.11 -2.75 -17.35
N CYS A 29 -6.87 -1.67 -17.56
CA CYS A 29 -7.96 -1.35 -16.64
C CYS A 29 -9.13 -2.30 -16.93
N GLY A 30 -9.20 -3.40 -16.19
CA GLY A 30 -10.45 -4.12 -15.98
C GLY A 30 -11.47 -3.19 -15.32
N SER A 31 -12.76 -3.45 -15.50
CA SER A 31 -13.83 -2.70 -14.84
C SER A 31 -13.61 -2.64 -13.33
N GLY A 32 -13.34 -1.45 -12.78
CA GLY A 32 -13.25 -1.27 -11.32
C GLY A 32 -14.56 -1.61 -10.64
N LYS A 33 -14.47 -2.01 -9.40
CA LYS A 33 -15.62 -2.49 -8.64
C LYS A 33 -16.58 -1.37 -8.21
N VAL A 34 -16.11 -0.11 -8.22
CA VAL A 34 -16.90 1.05 -7.78
C VAL A 34 -16.88 2.15 -8.84
N PRO A 35 -18.03 2.60 -9.35
CA PRO A 35 -18.12 3.76 -10.24
C PRO A 35 -17.59 5.03 -9.53
N ALA A 36 -16.87 5.89 -10.25
CA ALA A 36 -16.32 7.14 -9.71
C ALA A 36 -17.38 8.02 -9.07
N GLY A 37 -18.57 8.10 -9.63
CA GLY A 37 -19.69 8.87 -9.09
C GLY A 37 -20.21 8.39 -7.71
N ASN A 38 -19.83 7.17 -7.30
CA ASN A 38 -20.16 6.63 -5.97
C ASN A 38 -19.06 6.92 -4.93
N ILE A 39 -18.01 7.64 -5.32
CA ILE A 39 -16.92 8.03 -4.43
C ILE A 39 -17.06 9.52 -4.13
N LEU A 40 -17.05 9.86 -2.84
CA LEU A 40 -17.03 11.22 -2.34
C LEU A 40 -15.77 11.43 -1.50
N ALA A 41 -14.94 12.37 -1.91
CA ALA A 41 -13.69 12.69 -1.21
C ALA A 41 -13.77 14.06 -0.52
N SER A 42 -13.28 14.16 0.71
CA SER A 42 -13.10 15.43 1.40
C SER A 42 -11.63 15.76 1.66
N ALA A 43 -11.31 17.03 1.59
CA ALA A 43 -10.03 17.57 2.00
C ALA A 43 -10.15 19.07 2.34
N PRO A 44 -9.24 19.62 3.19
CA PRO A 44 -9.32 21.02 3.59
C PRO A 44 -8.97 22.02 2.47
N SER A 45 -8.42 21.56 1.34
CA SER A 45 -8.07 22.43 0.22
C SER A 45 -8.28 21.75 -1.14
N ASP A 46 -8.57 22.56 -2.16
CA ASP A 46 -8.78 22.12 -3.55
C ASP A 46 -7.57 21.39 -4.13
N LYS A 47 -6.36 21.81 -3.77
CA LYS A 47 -5.11 21.13 -4.20
C LYS A 47 -5.11 19.64 -3.97
N ASN A 48 -5.78 19.17 -2.90
CA ASN A 48 -5.88 17.76 -2.57
C ASN A 48 -7.09 17.09 -3.24
N LEU A 49 -8.06 17.85 -3.73
CA LEU A 49 -9.30 17.38 -4.36
C LEU A 49 -9.22 17.32 -5.88
N GLU A 50 -8.33 18.10 -6.49
CA GLU A 50 -8.20 18.19 -7.95
C GLU A 50 -8.03 16.82 -8.61
N ALA A 51 -7.12 16.01 -8.08
CA ALA A 51 -6.91 14.66 -8.61
C ALA A 51 -8.13 13.73 -8.48
N TRP A 52 -8.97 13.91 -7.46
CA TRP A 52 -10.23 13.17 -7.32
C TRP A 52 -11.27 13.61 -8.35
N ARG A 53 -11.33 14.92 -8.63
CA ARG A 53 -12.21 15.49 -9.68
C ARG A 53 -11.81 14.99 -11.07
N GLU A 54 -10.51 14.93 -11.36
CA GLU A 54 -9.98 14.37 -12.61
C GLU A 54 -10.37 12.90 -12.79
N LEU A 55 -10.53 12.15 -11.69
CA LEU A 55 -11.00 10.76 -11.68
C LEU A 55 -12.53 10.65 -11.88
N GLY A 56 -13.26 11.77 -11.91
CA GLY A 56 -14.71 11.81 -11.98
C GLY A 56 -15.42 11.57 -10.64
N CYS A 57 -14.67 11.61 -9.53
CA CYS A 57 -15.24 11.49 -8.18
C CYS A 57 -15.89 12.80 -7.74
N ARG A 58 -16.88 12.69 -6.87
CA ARG A 58 -17.45 13.87 -6.18
C ARG A 58 -16.50 14.34 -5.09
N THR A 59 -16.47 15.65 -4.84
CA THR A 59 -15.59 16.25 -3.84
C THR A 59 -16.33 17.28 -2.99
N THR A 60 -15.88 17.41 -1.74
CA THR A 60 -16.41 18.38 -0.77
C THR A 60 -15.30 18.85 0.17
N HIS A 61 -15.54 19.92 0.93
CA HIS A 61 -14.69 20.35 2.05
C HIS A 61 -15.26 19.94 3.42
N CYS A 62 -16.41 19.27 3.45
CA CYS A 62 -17.11 18.88 4.66
C CYS A 62 -16.97 17.38 4.94
N ASN A 63 -16.27 17.00 6.01
CA ASN A 63 -16.11 15.60 6.42
C ASN A 63 -17.44 14.96 6.85
N LEU A 64 -18.33 15.73 7.45
CA LEU A 64 -19.67 15.25 7.84
C LEU A 64 -20.49 14.82 6.62
N GLU A 65 -20.42 15.57 5.52
CA GLU A 65 -21.12 15.20 4.27
C GLU A 65 -20.65 13.84 3.75
N VAL A 66 -19.32 13.56 3.84
CA VAL A 66 -18.77 12.26 3.44
C VAL A 66 -19.39 11.15 4.28
N VAL A 67 -19.40 11.28 5.59
CA VAL A 67 -19.97 10.25 6.48
C VAL A 67 -21.46 10.07 6.23
N GLN A 68 -22.24 11.14 6.16
CA GLN A 68 -23.70 11.08 5.94
C GLN A 68 -24.09 10.40 4.62
N ARG A 69 -23.22 10.45 3.60
CA ARG A 69 -23.50 9.92 2.26
C ARG A 69 -22.78 8.60 1.95
N SER A 70 -22.06 8.04 2.90
CA SER A 70 -21.22 6.85 2.65
C SER A 70 -21.50 5.78 3.68
N THR A 71 -21.50 4.52 3.27
CA THR A 71 -21.50 3.37 4.18
C THR A 71 -20.08 2.97 4.55
N LEU A 72 -19.13 3.07 3.60
CA LEU A 72 -17.72 2.73 3.77
C LEU A 72 -16.90 4.03 3.77
N VAL A 73 -16.26 4.34 4.89
CA VAL A 73 -15.51 5.59 5.11
C VAL A 73 -14.02 5.27 5.27
N PHE A 74 -13.20 5.81 4.39
CA PHE A 74 -11.74 5.67 4.47
C PHE A 74 -11.12 6.90 5.14
N LEU A 75 -10.36 6.68 6.23
CA LEU A 75 -9.58 7.70 6.90
C LEU A 75 -8.15 7.70 6.34
N ALA A 76 -7.82 8.72 5.56
CA ALA A 76 -6.53 8.87 4.88
C ALA A 76 -5.82 10.19 5.25
N THR A 77 -5.90 10.57 6.51
CA THR A 77 -5.29 11.80 7.06
C THR A 77 -3.88 11.53 7.61
N LYS A 78 -3.18 12.60 8.00
CA LYS A 78 -1.97 12.45 8.80
C LYS A 78 -2.33 12.09 10.25
N PRO A 79 -1.47 11.35 10.99
CA PRO A 79 -1.77 10.93 12.35
C PRO A 79 -2.19 12.08 13.28
N HIS A 80 -1.47 13.19 13.30
CA HIS A 80 -1.74 14.35 14.14
C HIS A 80 -3.04 15.13 13.78
N VAL A 81 -3.60 14.90 12.60
CA VAL A 81 -4.86 15.53 12.16
C VAL A 81 -6.07 14.65 12.52
N LEU A 82 -5.83 13.34 12.64
CA LEU A 82 -6.88 12.35 12.81
C LEU A 82 -7.80 12.60 14.02
N PRO A 83 -7.30 12.94 15.22
CA PRO A 83 -8.18 13.15 16.37
C PRO A 83 -9.26 14.20 16.12
N GLY A 84 -8.90 15.35 15.54
CA GLY A 84 -9.87 16.40 15.22
C GLY A 84 -10.90 15.98 14.16
N VAL A 85 -10.46 15.19 13.15
CA VAL A 85 -11.39 14.63 12.15
C VAL A 85 -12.35 13.64 12.79
N LEU A 86 -11.87 12.77 13.69
CA LEU A 86 -12.73 11.80 14.38
C LEU A 86 -13.73 12.48 15.31
N GLU A 87 -13.34 13.53 16.02
CA GLU A 87 -14.24 14.34 16.86
C GLU A 87 -15.33 15.00 16.01
N GLU A 88 -14.97 15.59 14.86
CA GLU A 88 -15.91 16.20 13.92
C GLU A 88 -16.95 15.20 13.41
N ILE A 89 -16.52 14.02 12.95
CA ILE A 89 -17.43 13.06 12.31
C ILE A 89 -18.19 12.16 13.29
N ARG A 90 -17.70 12.03 14.53
CA ARG A 90 -18.26 11.13 15.56
C ARG A 90 -19.80 11.19 15.70
N PRO A 91 -20.43 12.38 15.70
CA PRO A 91 -21.91 12.47 15.83
C PRO A 91 -22.67 11.87 14.65
N ALA A 92 -22.05 11.80 13.46
CA ALA A 92 -22.68 11.28 12.25
C ALA A 92 -22.42 9.79 12.03
N VAL A 93 -21.54 9.16 12.81
CA VAL A 93 -21.20 7.73 12.65
C VAL A 93 -22.30 6.87 13.29
N GLY A 94 -23.07 6.19 12.45
CA GLY A 94 -24.11 5.23 12.84
C GLY A 94 -23.64 3.76 12.76
N THR A 95 -24.50 2.85 13.18
CA THR A 95 -24.25 1.39 13.25
C THR A 95 -24.01 0.74 11.87
N HIS A 96 -24.45 1.38 10.79
CA HIS A 96 -24.29 0.89 9.43
C HIS A 96 -22.93 1.26 8.82
N HIS A 97 -22.18 2.19 9.42
CA HIS A 97 -20.89 2.62 8.90
C HIS A 97 -19.79 1.60 9.15
N ILE A 98 -18.92 1.46 8.15
CA ILE A 98 -17.65 0.75 8.22
C ILE A 98 -16.55 1.79 8.07
N VAL A 99 -15.71 1.95 9.08
CA VAL A 99 -14.60 2.91 9.08
C VAL A 99 -13.29 2.18 8.85
N VAL A 100 -12.60 2.51 7.75
CA VAL A 100 -11.31 1.92 7.36
C VAL A 100 -10.20 2.96 7.53
N SER A 101 -9.30 2.73 8.47
CA SER A 101 -8.17 3.62 8.71
C SER A 101 -6.93 3.19 7.92
N LEU A 102 -6.37 4.13 7.15
CA LEU A 102 -5.07 4.01 6.46
C LEU A 102 -3.95 4.74 7.22
N VAL A 103 -4.24 5.19 8.44
CA VAL A 103 -3.35 6.08 9.20
C VAL A 103 -2.28 5.25 9.89
N ALA A 104 -1.01 5.45 9.50
CA ALA A 104 0.11 4.78 10.13
C ALA A 104 0.25 5.17 11.61
N GLY A 105 0.63 4.23 12.45
CA GLY A 105 0.87 4.46 13.87
C GLY A 105 -0.40 4.65 14.72
N VAL A 106 -1.61 4.47 14.17
CA VAL A 106 -2.86 4.58 14.94
C VAL A 106 -3.51 3.21 15.08
N THR A 107 -3.63 2.72 16.31
CA THR A 107 -4.16 1.40 16.62
C THR A 107 -5.69 1.35 16.53
N ILE A 108 -6.23 0.14 16.34
CA ILE A 108 -7.68 -0.13 16.40
C ILE A 108 -8.25 0.32 17.76
N GLN A 109 -7.54 0.06 18.84
CA GLN A 109 -7.96 0.49 20.18
C GLN A 109 -8.12 2.02 20.27
N THR A 110 -7.18 2.78 19.71
CA THR A 110 -7.26 4.24 19.65
C THR A 110 -8.46 4.71 18.82
N LEU A 111 -8.69 4.10 17.65
CA LEU A 111 -9.82 4.41 16.79
C LEU A 111 -11.15 4.11 17.49
N GLN A 112 -11.29 2.97 18.15
CA GLN A 112 -12.50 2.56 18.87
C GLN A 112 -12.79 3.45 20.09
N ARG A 113 -11.75 4.00 20.74
CA ARG A 113 -11.92 4.95 21.84
C ARG A 113 -12.47 6.30 21.37
N LEU A 114 -12.09 6.75 20.19
CA LEU A 114 -12.46 8.05 19.62
C LEU A 114 -13.79 8.01 18.85
N LEU A 115 -14.22 6.84 18.41
CA LEU A 115 -15.48 6.62 17.69
C LEU A 115 -16.56 6.05 18.61
N PRO A 116 -17.85 6.05 18.20
CA PRO A 116 -18.89 5.33 18.93
C PRO A 116 -18.57 3.84 19.11
N PRO A 117 -18.94 3.21 20.25
CA PRO A 117 -18.53 1.85 20.59
C PRO A 117 -19.02 0.76 19.60
N TRP A 118 -20.10 1.04 18.90
CA TRP A 118 -20.66 0.15 17.88
C TRP A 118 -19.99 0.25 16.50
N THR A 119 -19.02 1.17 16.33
CA THR A 119 -18.40 1.45 15.03
C THR A 119 -17.60 0.24 14.55
N LYS A 120 -17.87 -0.20 13.33
CA LYS A 120 -17.12 -1.27 12.66
C LYS A 120 -15.83 -0.69 12.12
N VAL A 121 -14.73 -0.89 12.84
CA VAL A 121 -13.41 -0.36 12.51
C VAL A 121 -12.56 -1.42 11.85
N LEU A 122 -11.89 -1.06 10.75
CA LEU A 122 -10.87 -1.85 10.09
C LEU A 122 -9.59 -0.99 9.97
N ARG A 123 -8.43 -1.55 10.33
CA ARG A 123 -7.12 -0.91 10.13
C ARG A 123 -6.47 -1.55 8.91
N LEU A 124 -6.22 -0.77 7.88
CA LEU A 124 -5.68 -1.20 6.58
C LEU A 124 -4.33 -0.55 6.33
N MET A 125 -3.35 -1.34 5.91
CA MET A 125 -2.05 -0.83 5.49
C MET A 125 -1.77 -1.26 4.04
N PRO A 126 -1.96 -0.36 3.06
CA PRO A 126 -1.59 -0.56 1.67
C PRO A 126 -0.15 -0.13 1.40
N ASN A 127 0.35 -0.44 0.20
CA ASN A 127 1.57 0.15 -0.32
C ASN A 127 1.33 0.90 -1.65
N LEU A 128 2.33 1.67 -2.11
CA LEU A 128 2.18 2.53 -3.28
C LEU A 128 1.86 1.77 -4.59
N PRO A 129 2.36 0.54 -4.85
CA PRO A 129 2.01 -0.21 -6.07
C PRO A 129 0.53 -0.52 -6.28
N CYS A 130 -0.36 -0.25 -5.31
CA CYS A 130 -1.81 -0.28 -5.51
C CYS A 130 -2.26 0.58 -6.71
N VAL A 131 -1.55 1.68 -7.03
CA VAL A 131 -1.87 2.55 -8.20
C VAL A 131 -1.72 1.84 -9.55
N VAL A 132 -0.93 0.76 -9.59
CA VAL A 132 -0.72 -0.07 -10.78
C VAL A 132 -1.30 -1.48 -10.61
N GLN A 133 -2.22 -1.66 -9.64
CA GLN A 133 -2.91 -2.92 -9.36
C GLN A 133 -1.95 -4.08 -8.98
N ALA A 134 -0.81 -3.75 -8.42
CA ALA A 134 0.22 -4.68 -7.96
C ALA A 134 0.59 -4.38 -6.49
N GLY A 135 -0.38 -3.95 -5.70
CA GLY A 135 -0.20 -3.63 -4.30
C GLY A 135 -0.11 -4.88 -3.42
N ALA A 136 0.48 -4.71 -2.24
CA ALA A 136 0.38 -5.64 -1.14
C ALA A 136 -0.27 -4.90 0.04
N MET A 137 -1.36 -5.45 0.55
CA MET A 137 -2.17 -4.84 1.59
C MET A 137 -2.47 -5.85 2.67
N VAL A 138 -2.44 -5.39 3.91
CA VAL A 138 -2.94 -6.17 5.04
C VAL A 138 -3.93 -5.34 5.85
N PHE A 139 -4.91 -5.98 6.46
CA PHE A 139 -5.84 -5.32 7.35
C PHE A 139 -6.15 -6.16 8.58
N SER A 140 -6.60 -5.47 9.64
CA SER A 140 -7.12 -6.09 10.86
C SER A 140 -8.44 -5.46 11.21
N ARG A 141 -9.31 -6.23 11.86
CA ARG A 141 -10.65 -5.78 12.28
C ARG A 141 -10.72 -5.52 13.77
N GLY A 142 -11.48 -4.49 14.13
CA GLY A 142 -11.90 -4.22 15.51
C GLY A 142 -13.03 -5.12 15.95
N SER A 143 -13.36 -5.09 17.24
CA SER A 143 -14.32 -5.98 17.89
C SER A 143 -15.75 -5.93 17.32
N SER A 144 -16.18 -4.77 16.78
CA SER A 144 -17.52 -4.57 16.21
C SER A 144 -17.61 -4.91 14.71
N ALA A 145 -16.49 -5.24 14.04
CA ALA A 145 -16.45 -5.64 12.64
C ALA A 145 -16.45 -7.16 12.52
N GLY A 146 -17.37 -7.71 11.74
CA GLY A 146 -17.51 -9.16 11.54
C GLY A 146 -16.94 -9.64 10.21
N ASP A 147 -17.20 -10.91 9.89
CA ASP A 147 -16.73 -11.55 8.66
C ASP A 147 -17.30 -10.90 7.40
N LYS A 148 -18.51 -10.32 7.49
CA LYS A 148 -19.14 -9.61 6.36
C LYS A 148 -18.37 -8.35 5.97
N GLU A 149 -17.95 -7.56 6.94
CA GLU A 149 -17.16 -6.34 6.73
C GLU A 149 -15.76 -6.67 6.22
N SER A 150 -15.14 -7.72 6.78
CA SER A 150 -13.85 -8.24 6.32
C SER A 150 -13.92 -8.70 4.87
N ALA A 151 -14.88 -9.55 4.53
CA ALA A 151 -15.07 -10.04 3.16
C ALA A 151 -15.39 -8.92 2.17
N LEU A 152 -16.20 -7.92 2.57
CA LEU A 152 -16.48 -6.74 1.74
C LEU A 152 -15.21 -5.97 1.41
N LEU A 153 -14.40 -5.65 2.44
CA LEU A 153 -13.15 -4.91 2.25
C LEU A 153 -12.17 -5.71 1.38
N LYS A 154 -11.95 -6.99 1.69
CA LYS A 154 -11.06 -7.87 0.93
C LYS A 154 -11.49 -7.93 -0.56
N ASN A 155 -12.76 -8.18 -0.83
CA ASN A 155 -13.29 -8.23 -2.19
C ASN A 155 -13.12 -6.90 -2.95
N LEU A 156 -13.31 -5.77 -2.28
CA LEU A 156 -13.11 -4.45 -2.87
C LEU A 156 -11.65 -4.25 -3.27
N LEU A 157 -10.71 -4.61 -2.40
CA LEU A 157 -9.28 -4.34 -2.54
C LEU A 157 -8.52 -5.34 -3.42
N LEU A 158 -9.07 -6.52 -3.70
CA LEU A 158 -8.46 -7.50 -4.62
C LEU A 158 -8.17 -6.93 -6.02
N SER A 159 -8.90 -5.88 -6.43
CA SER A 159 -8.60 -5.15 -7.68
C SER A 159 -7.31 -4.32 -7.62
N CYS A 160 -6.78 -4.07 -6.42
CA CYS A 160 -5.56 -3.30 -6.20
C CYS A 160 -4.31 -4.17 -6.02
N GLY A 161 -4.48 -5.49 -5.83
CA GLY A 161 -3.41 -6.46 -5.58
C GLY A 161 -3.74 -7.45 -4.49
N LEU A 162 -2.71 -7.98 -3.82
CA LEU A 162 -2.86 -8.88 -2.67
C LEU A 162 -3.50 -8.14 -1.49
N CYS A 163 -4.50 -8.75 -0.85
CA CYS A 163 -5.14 -8.20 0.34
C CYS A 163 -5.45 -9.33 1.34
N GLU A 164 -4.82 -9.29 2.51
CA GLU A 164 -4.96 -10.33 3.53
C GLU A 164 -5.36 -9.76 4.88
N GLU A 165 -6.25 -10.49 5.58
CA GLU A 165 -6.57 -10.22 6.97
C GLU A 165 -5.50 -10.84 7.88
N VAL A 166 -4.98 -10.03 8.81
CA VAL A 166 -3.89 -10.43 9.72
C VAL A 166 -4.14 -9.93 11.14
N PRO A 167 -3.50 -10.50 12.16
CA PRO A 167 -3.44 -9.90 13.49
C PRO A 167 -2.91 -8.47 13.43
N GLU A 168 -3.44 -7.56 14.27
CA GLU A 168 -3.04 -6.14 14.25
C GLU A 168 -1.52 -5.95 14.46
N SER A 169 -0.89 -6.82 15.23
CA SER A 169 0.57 -6.80 15.46
C SER A 169 1.41 -6.92 14.17
N TYR A 170 0.83 -7.44 13.07
CA TYR A 170 1.53 -7.57 11.79
C TYR A 170 1.42 -6.32 10.91
N ILE A 171 0.51 -5.40 11.22
CA ILE A 171 0.30 -4.17 10.42
C ILE A 171 1.58 -3.32 10.34
N ASP A 172 2.25 -3.14 11.48
CA ASP A 172 3.46 -2.32 11.54
C ASP A 172 4.69 -3.06 10.97
N ILE A 173 4.74 -4.40 11.11
CA ILE A 173 5.73 -5.25 10.44
C ILE A 173 5.55 -5.15 8.92
N HIS A 174 4.30 -5.23 8.44
CA HIS A 174 3.98 -5.02 7.02
C HIS A 174 4.37 -3.62 6.54
N THR A 175 4.24 -2.61 7.39
CA THR A 175 4.70 -1.25 7.06
C THR A 175 6.20 -1.24 6.78
N GLY A 176 7.02 -1.91 7.59
CA GLY A 176 8.46 -2.06 7.37
C GLY A 176 8.81 -2.90 6.15
N LEU A 177 8.11 -4.02 5.97
CA LEU A 177 8.35 -4.97 4.87
C LEU A 177 7.90 -4.44 3.51
N SER A 178 6.70 -3.87 3.44
CA SER A 178 6.00 -3.59 2.19
C SER A 178 5.70 -2.11 1.98
N GLY A 179 5.23 -1.40 3.00
CA GLY A 179 5.00 0.04 2.92
C GLY A 179 6.28 0.81 2.60
N SER A 180 7.34 0.58 3.36
CA SER A 180 8.69 1.12 3.15
C SER A 180 9.49 0.31 2.13
N GLY A 181 9.27 -1.00 2.07
CA GLY A 181 10.01 -1.94 1.23
C GLY A 181 10.00 -1.63 -0.26
N VAL A 182 8.98 -0.96 -0.76
CA VAL A 182 8.94 -0.46 -2.15
C VAL A 182 10.17 0.41 -2.46
N ALA A 183 10.61 1.24 -1.49
CA ALA A 183 11.81 2.07 -1.66
C ALA A 183 13.09 1.23 -1.71
N TYR A 184 13.16 0.13 -0.96
CA TYR A 184 14.31 -0.78 -1.01
C TYR A 184 14.43 -1.45 -2.37
N VAL A 185 13.29 -1.86 -2.97
CA VAL A 185 13.23 -2.44 -4.31
C VAL A 185 13.66 -1.42 -5.37
N TYR A 186 13.26 -0.15 -5.24
CA TYR A 186 13.71 0.89 -6.16
C TYR A 186 15.23 1.13 -6.08
N LEU A 187 15.79 1.19 -4.86
CA LEU A 187 17.23 1.31 -4.66
C LEU A 187 17.98 0.11 -5.26
N PHE A 188 17.46 -1.09 -5.08
CA PHE A 188 18.05 -2.30 -5.67
C PHE A 188 17.97 -2.29 -7.21
N ALA A 189 16.85 -1.84 -7.79
CA ALA A 189 16.69 -1.69 -9.23
C ALA A 189 17.68 -0.69 -9.82
N GLU A 190 17.87 0.44 -9.13
CA GLU A 190 18.82 1.49 -9.49
C GLU A 190 20.26 0.93 -9.49
N ALA A 191 20.66 0.26 -8.41
CA ALA A 191 21.99 -0.34 -8.27
C ALA A 191 22.28 -1.40 -9.36
N LEU A 192 21.28 -2.24 -9.72
CA LEU A 192 21.41 -3.18 -10.85
C LEU A 192 21.67 -2.46 -12.17
N ALA A 193 20.91 -1.40 -12.44
CA ALA A 193 21.07 -0.62 -13.65
C ALA A 193 22.42 0.09 -13.71
N GLU A 194 22.86 0.71 -12.60
CA GLU A 194 24.17 1.37 -12.49
C GLU A 194 25.33 0.39 -12.66
N GLY A 195 25.19 -0.82 -12.10
CA GLY A 195 26.16 -1.90 -12.32
C GLY A 195 26.33 -2.23 -13.81
N ALA A 196 25.23 -2.31 -14.57
CA ALA A 196 25.27 -2.53 -16.01
C ALA A 196 25.86 -1.31 -16.77
N VAL A 197 25.54 -0.10 -16.34
CA VAL A 197 26.13 1.14 -16.90
C VAL A 197 27.65 1.16 -16.69
N LYS A 198 28.12 0.79 -15.49
CA LYS A 198 29.56 0.65 -15.20
C LYS A 198 30.26 -0.31 -16.16
N MET A 199 29.54 -1.32 -16.66
CA MET A 199 30.06 -2.28 -17.65
C MET A 199 29.84 -1.85 -19.11
N GLY A 200 29.36 -0.62 -19.36
CA GLY A 200 29.23 -0.02 -20.69
C GLY A 200 27.83 -0.07 -21.32
N MET A 201 26.80 -0.54 -20.60
CA MET A 201 25.43 -0.54 -21.12
C MET A 201 24.81 0.86 -21.07
N PRO A 202 24.07 1.32 -22.11
CA PRO A 202 23.32 2.58 -22.04
C PRO A 202 22.29 2.59 -20.91
N GLY A 203 22.26 3.66 -20.07
CA GLY A 203 21.46 3.72 -18.86
C GLY A 203 19.95 3.52 -19.06
N ALA A 204 19.38 4.07 -20.14
CA ALA A 204 17.96 3.87 -20.45
C ALA A 204 17.60 2.40 -20.74
N LEU A 205 18.52 1.64 -21.33
CA LEU A 205 18.36 0.21 -21.58
C LEU A 205 18.54 -0.57 -20.27
N ALA A 206 19.60 -0.26 -19.51
CA ALA A 206 19.90 -0.89 -18.24
C ALA A 206 18.73 -0.79 -17.26
N GLY A 207 18.12 0.40 -17.10
CA GLY A 207 16.96 0.61 -16.24
C GLY A 207 15.73 -0.21 -16.65
N ARG A 208 15.44 -0.31 -17.95
CA ARG A 208 14.33 -1.15 -18.43
C ARG A 208 14.55 -2.64 -18.17
N ILE A 209 15.76 -3.13 -18.40
CA ILE A 209 16.13 -4.54 -18.17
C ILE A 209 16.08 -4.83 -16.66
N ALA A 210 16.64 -3.98 -15.81
CA ALA A 210 16.59 -4.15 -14.36
C ALA A 210 15.14 -4.25 -13.84
N ALA A 211 14.26 -3.34 -14.27
CA ALA A 211 12.85 -3.37 -13.90
C ALA A 211 12.15 -4.65 -14.36
N GLN A 212 12.39 -5.10 -15.60
CA GLN A 212 11.81 -6.34 -16.14
C GLN A 212 12.34 -7.57 -15.42
N THR A 213 13.62 -7.58 -15.03
CA THR A 213 14.25 -8.69 -14.26
C THR A 213 13.59 -8.83 -12.89
N LEU A 214 13.38 -7.71 -12.17
CA LEU A 214 12.68 -7.72 -10.87
C LEU A 214 11.25 -8.20 -11.01
N LEU A 215 10.52 -7.72 -12.02
CA LEU A 215 9.16 -8.18 -12.30
C LEU A 215 9.11 -9.68 -12.58
N GLY A 216 10.03 -10.19 -13.41
CA GLY A 216 10.11 -11.61 -13.74
C GLY A 216 10.41 -12.47 -12.51
N ALA A 217 11.39 -12.08 -11.70
CA ALA A 217 11.73 -12.78 -10.46
C ALA A 217 10.56 -12.80 -9.47
N ALA A 218 9.87 -11.67 -9.29
CA ALA A 218 8.68 -11.60 -8.42
C ALA A 218 7.56 -12.52 -8.93
N LYS A 219 7.29 -12.55 -10.23
CA LYS A 219 6.31 -13.45 -10.82
C LYS A 219 6.67 -14.92 -10.61
N MET A 220 7.93 -15.30 -10.78
CA MET A 220 8.38 -16.67 -10.51
C MET A 220 8.07 -17.09 -9.06
N LEU A 221 8.34 -16.23 -8.08
CA LEU A 221 8.02 -16.49 -6.67
C LEU A 221 6.53 -16.67 -6.44
N LEU A 222 5.68 -15.82 -7.03
CA LEU A 222 4.23 -15.83 -6.81
C LEU A 222 3.53 -16.96 -7.54
N GLU A 223 3.95 -17.28 -8.76
CA GLU A 223 3.26 -18.24 -9.64
C GLU A 223 3.71 -19.68 -9.42
N THR A 224 4.97 -19.91 -9.04
CA THR A 224 5.48 -21.26 -8.77
C THR A 224 5.25 -21.74 -7.35
N GLY A 225 5.19 -20.82 -6.38
CA GLY A 225 5.15 -21.15 -4.95
C GLY A 225 6.45 -21.77 -4.41
N GLU A 226 7.51 -21.81 -5.23
CA GLU A 226 8.79 -22.41 -4.85
C GLU A 226 9.56 -21.49 -3.86
N HIS A 227 10.31 -22.15 -2.97
CA HIS A 227 11.12 -21.40 -2.00
C HIS A 227 12.20 -20.55 -2.72
N PRO A 228 12.41 -19.26 -2.31
CA PRO A 228 13.37 -18.37 -2.96
C PRO A 228 14.78 -18.96 -3.09
N ALA A 229 15.24 -19.75 -2.12
CA ALA A 229 16.54 -20.40 -2.17
C ALA A 229 16.64 -21.46 -3.28
N LYS A 230 15.54 -22.16 -3.58
CA LYS A 230 15.49 -23.13 -4.70
C LYS A 230 15.58 -22.39 -6.03
N LEU A 231 14.71 -21.40 -6.27
CA LEU A 231 14.74 -20.60 -7.50
C LEU A 231 16.11 -19.94 -7.73
N ARG A 232 16.75 -19.44 -6.66
CA ARG A 232 18.10 -18.91 -6.73
C ARG A 232 19.12 -20.02 -7.12
N GLY A 233 19.00 -21.21 -6.54
CA GLY A 233 19.85 -22.36 -6.83
C GLY A 233 19.74 -22.80 -8.29
N ASP A 234 18.56 -22.82 -8.85
CA ASP A 234 18.29 -23.23 -10.24
C ASP A 234 18.98 -22.32 -11.28
N VAL A 235 19.28 -21.07 -10.91
CA VAL A 235 20.05 -20.13 -11.76
C VAL A 235 21.57 -20.24 -11.56
N CYS A 236 22.02 -20.94 -10.51
CA CYS A 236 23.44 -21.06 -10.17
C CYS A 236 24.05 -22.32 -10.77
N THR A 237 24.79 -22.15 -11.87
CA THR A 237 25.61 -23.24 -12.46
C THR A 237 27.01 -23.25 -11.88
N PRO A 238 27.70 -24.43 -11.80
CA PRO A 238 29.08 -24.50 -11.34
C PRO A 238 30.00 -23.63 -12.17
N GLY A 239 30.79 -22.75 -11.52
CA GLY A 239 31.70 -21.80 -12.17
C GLY A 239 31.02 -20.69 -12.98
N GLY A 240 29.68 -20.59 -12.98
CA GLY A 240 28.90 -19.61 -13.74
C GLY A 240 28.98 -18.19 -13.21
N THR A 241 28.49 -17.22 -13.97
CA THR A 241 28.48 -15.79 -13.63
C THR A 241 27.65 -15.51 -12.37
N THR A 242 26.53 -16.24 -12.20
CA THR A 242 25.59 -16.05 -11.09
C THR A 242 26.24 -16.30 -9.74
N ILE A 243 26.96 -17.42 -9.57
CA ILE A 243 27.58 -17.74 -8.29
C ILE A 243 28.69 -16.76 -7.92
N HIS A 244 29.47 -16.26 -8.91
CA HIS A 244 30.48 -15.24 -8.68
C HIS A 244 29.85 -13.90 -8.21
N ALA A 245 28.74 -13.49 -8.83
CA ALA A 245 28.02 -12.28 -8.44
C ALA A 245 27.39 -12.41 -7.04
N LEU A 246 26.72 -13.54 -6.76
CA LEU A 246 26.13 -13.80 -5.42
C LEU A 246 27.20 -13.77 -4.32
N HIS A 247 28.39 -14.31 -4.58
CA HIS A 247 29.48 -14.22 -3.60
C HIS A 247 29.86 -12.77 -3.26
N GLN A 248 29.84 -11.85 -4.24
CA GLN A 248 30.08 -10.42 -3.93
C GLN A 248 28.96 -9.82 -3.11
N LEU A 249 27.71 -10.17 -3.35
CA LEU A 249 26.56 -9.70 -2.55
C LEU A 249 26.62 -10.23 -1.11
N GLU A 250 27.01 -11.49 -0.91
CA GLU A 250 27.21 -12.07 0.42
C GLU A 250 28.39 -11.41 1.16
N LYS A 251 29.50 -11.14 0.48
CA LYS A 251 30.64 -10.36 1.06
C LYS A 251 30.19 -8.96 1.50
N GLY A 252 29.27 -8.33 0.77
CA GLY A 252 28.68 -7.04 1.10
C GLY A 252 27.58 -7.13 2.19
N ALA A 253 27.37 -8.29 2.79
CA ALA A 253 26.37 -8.53 3.83
C ALA A 253 24.94 -8.09 3.43
N LEU A 254 24.56 -8.26 2.14
CA LEU A 254 23.26 -7.81 1.61
C LEU A 254 22.10 -8.30 2.46
N ARG A 255 22.10 -9.58 2.87
CA ARG A 255 21.00 -10.16 3.67
C ARG A 255 20.81 -9.45 5.00
N ALA A 256 21.90 -9.29 5.77
CA ALA A 256 21.85 -8.61 7.05
C ALA A 256 21.37 -7.17 6.90
N THR A 257 21.86 -6.46 5.87
CA THR A 257 21.48 -5.07 5.60
C THR A 257 19.98 -4.96 5.28
N VAL A 258 19.42 -5.84 4.46
CA VAL A 258 17.98 -5.83 4.13
C VAL A 258 17.13 -6.19 5.35
N MET A 259 17.52 -7.19 6.14
CA MET A 259 16.82 -7.55 7.38
C MET A 259 16.81 -6.39 8.39
N ASN A 260 17.93 -5.73 8.59
CA ASN A 260 18.05 -4.56 9.47
C ASN A 260 17.20 -3.37 8.95
N ALA A 261 17.09 -3.19 7.64
CA ALA A 261 16.25 -2.14 7.07
C ALA A 261 14.75 -2.37 7.38
N VAL A 262 14.27 -3.61 7.28
CA VAL A 262 12.89 -3.97 7.64
C VAL A 262 12.66 -3.77 9.14
N GLU A 263 13.60 -4.22 9.98
CA GLU A 263 13.55 -4.04 11.44
C GLU A 263 13.50 -2.56 11.83
N ALA A 264 14.40 -1.75 11.30
CA ALA A 264 14.46 -0.31 11.59
C ALA A 264 13.17 0.41 11.21
N ALA A 265 12.58 0.09 10.05
CA ALA A 265 11.33 0.69 9.61
C ALA A 265 10.13 0.22 10.45
N THR A 266 10.12 -1.04 10.88
CA THR A 266 9.10 -1.60 11.78
C THR A 266 9.17 -0.94 13.15
N ASN A 267 10.36 -0.82 13.73
CA ASN A 267 10.58 -0.15 15.02
C ASN A 267 10.11 1.31 14.96
N ARG A 268 10.39 2.03 13.88
CA ARG A 268 9.90 3.40 13.70
C ARG A 268 8.37 3.46 13.61
N ALA A 269 7.72 2.48 12.97
CA ALA A 269 6.26 2.41 12.91
C ALA A 269 5.65 2.21 14.31
N TRP A 270 6.27 1.38 15.15
CA TRP A 270 5.86 1.20 16.55
C TRP A 270 6.05 2.47 17.39
N ASP A 271 7.15 3.20 17.18
CA ASP A 271 7.39 4.45 17.92
C ASP A 271 6.37 5.54 17.54
N MET A 272 5.99 5.61 16.27
CA MET A 272 4.93 6.52 15.82
C MET A 272 3.55 6.23 16.43
N ALA A 273 3.34 5.02 16.93
CA ALA A 273 2.09 4.65 17.62
C ALA A 273 2.07 5.09 19.09
N LYS A 274 3.23 5.45 19.66
CA LYS A 274 3.38 5.93 21.05
C LYS A 274 3.30 7.46 21.13
N ASP A 275 3.65 8.17 20.07
CA ASP A 275 3.56 9.63 19.92
C ASP A 275 2.10 10.07 19.65
#